data_32af6498647221aa1a560feb4119433b
#
_entry.id   32af6498647221aa1a560feb4119433b
#
_cell.length_a   1.000
_cell.length_b   1.000
_cell.length_c   1.000
_cell.angle_alpha   90.00
_cell.angle_beta   90.00
_cell.angle_gamma   90.00
#
_symmetry.space_group_name_H-M   'P 1'
#
loop_
_entity.id
_entity.type
_entity.pdbx_description
1 polymer ?
#
loop_
_entity_poly.entity_id
_entity_poly.type
_entity_poly.pdbx_seq_one_letter_code
_entity_poly.pdbx_strand_id
1 'polypeptide(L)'
;CNLAKNSPDSWSSFMARSKLQTTTIGSFPKPDFLPIRGWFDAARSEGSMNSPKTTTNFTNYSETNADDEALYIRAAERIISLQIKAGVDIPTDGEVRRENYIHYHCRHLNGFDFQQLEHRVLRDGAYETNLPAIRSQIQHIDSAYSVRDFQAAQSVSSRPIKFTLPGPLTIMDTNADCFYQDRKRRAEDLAKNFKFRDS
;
A
#
# COMPACT_ATOMS: atom_id res chain seq x y z
N CYS A 1 -56.77 -0.81 -17.67
CA CYS A 1 -55.37 -0.53 -18.06
C CYS A 1 -55.01 0.88 -17.66
N ASN A 2 -54.43 1.05 -16.47
CA ASN A 2 -53.87 2.34 -16.02
C ASN A 2 -52.37 2.34 -16.31
N LEU A 3 -51.96 3.01 -17.37
CA LEU A 3 -50.59 3.40 -17.62
C LEU A 3 -50.26 4.57 -16.69
N ALA A 4 -49.51 4.29 -15.62
CA ALA A 4 -48.96 5.34 -14.77
C ALA A 4 -48.02 6.19 -15.61
N LYS A 5 -48.35 7.46 -15.78
CA LYS A 5 -47.48 8.49 -16.38
C LYS A 5 -46.32 8.70 -15.43
N ASN A 6 -45.15 8.13 -15.79
CA ASN A 6 -43.90 8.52 -15.16
C ASN A 6 -43.61 9.98 -15.52
N SER A 7 -43.65 10.85 -14.51
CA SER A 7 -43.41 12.27 -14.67
C SER A 7 -41.91 12.51 -14.95
N PRO A 8 -41.58 13.51 -15.81
CA PRO A 8 -40.17 13.85 -16.12
C PRO A 8 -39.35 14.30 -14.91
N ASP A 9 -40.00 14.61 -13.79
CA ASP A 9 -39.34 15.13 -12.58
C ASP A 9 -38.56 14.09 -11.77
N SER A 10 -38.79 12.78 -12.00
CA SER A 10 -38.02 11.73 -11.33
C SER A 10 -36.59 11.59 -11.86
N TRP A 11 -36.35 11.95 -13.11
CA TRP A 11 -35.03 11.92 -13.73
C TRP A 11 -34.18 13.13 -13.37
N SER A 12 -34.79 14.28 -13.16
CA SER A 12 -34.10 15.49 -12.72
C SER A 12 -33.62 15.41 -11.28
N SER A 13 -34.35 14.70 -10.40
CA SER A 13 -33.90 14.45 -9.02
C SER A 13 -32.79 13.39 -8.93
N PHE A 14 -32.78 12.41 -9.85
CA PHE A 14 -31.71 11.42 -9.95
C PHE A 14 -30.43 12.02 -10.54
N MET A 15 -30.54 13.03 -11.39
CA MET A 15 -29.48 13.86 -11.92
C MET A 15 -29.10 15.03 -11.00
N ALA A 16 -29.67 15.14 -9.80
CA ALA A 16 -29.17 16.01 -8.76
C ALA A 16 -27.80 15.50 -8.31
N ARG A 17 -26.87 15.66 -9.22
CA ARG A 17 -25.41 15.66 -9.19
C ARG A 17 -24.85 14.99 -7.94
N SER A 18 -24.60 13.69 -8.01
CA SER A 18 -23.52 13.13 -7.22
C SER A 18 -22.26 13.90 -7.66
N LYS A 19 -21.86 14.89 -6.85
CA LYS A 19 -20.60 15.61 -7.05
C LYS A 19 -19.53 14.53 -7.23
N LEU A 20 -18.74 14.64 -8.31
CA LEU A 20 -17.60 13.74 -8.50
C LEU A 20 -16.69 13.84 -7.27
N GLN A 21 -16.53 12.73 -6.58
CA GLN A 21 -15.66 12.67 -5.41
C GLN A 21 -14.21 12.61 -5.83
N THR A 22 -13.38 13.37 -5.12
CA THR A 22 -11.95 13.42 -5.33
C THR A 22 -11.22 12.55 -4.31
N THR A 23 -10.12 11.92 -4.72
CA THR A 23 -9.22 11.15 -3.85
C THR A 23 -7.79 11.27 -4.34
N THR A 24 -6.84 10.95 -3.50
CA THR A 24 -5.42 10.90 -3.86
C THR A 24 -4.94 9.46 -4.03
N ILE A 25 -3.77 9.29 -4.62
CA ILE A 25 -3.09 8.00 -4.79
C ILE A 25 -1.59 8.19 -4.56
N GLY A 26 -0.95 7.14 -4.05
CA GLY A 26 0.48 7.12 -3.80
C GLY A 26 0.87 7.64 -2.41
N SER A 27 2.15 7.46 -2.08
CA SER A 27 2.67 7.84 -0.78
C SER A 27 2.93 9.34 -0.69
N PHE A 28 2.64 9.90 0.49
CA PHE A 28 2.99 11.27 0.85
C PHE A 28 4.39 11.32 1.46
N PRO A 29 5.08 12.48 1.37
CA PRO A 29 6.32 12.70 2.10
C PRO A 29 6.13 12.41 3.59
N LYS A 30 7.02 11.58 4.14
CA LYS A 30 6.94 11.21 5.56
C LYS A 30 7.39 12.39 6.42
N PRO A 31 6.65 12.68 7.50
CA PRO A 31 7.11 13.66 8.50
C PRO A 31 8.46 13.27 9.11
N ASP A 32 9.31 14.25 9.43
CA ASP A 32 10.67 14.04 9.92
C ASP A 32 10.74 13.29 11.26
N PHE A 33 9.66 13.32 12.03
CA PHE A 33 9.58 12.63 13.32
C PHE A 33 9.31 11.12 13.20
N LEU A 34 9.01 10.59 11.98
CA LEU A 34 8.81 9.16 11.79
C LEU A 34 10.16 8.42 11.75
N PRO A 35 10.26 7.23 12.39
CA PRO A 35 11.48 6.42 12.36
C PRO A 35 11.72 5.79 10.98
N ILE A 36 10.67 5.59 10.19
CA ILE A 36 10.76 4.99 8.84
C ILE A 36 10.94 6.09 7.80
N ARG A 37 11.96 5.93 6.96
CA ARG A 37 12.16 6.74 5.75
C ARG A 37 11.47 6.09 4.56
N GLY A 38 10.89 6.92 3.68
CA GLY A 38 10.34 6.44 2.43
C GLY A 38 11.44 5.89 1.51
N TRP A 39 11.14 4.83 0.79
CA TRP A 39 12.02 4.26 -0.22
C TRP A 39 12.65 5.32 -1.14
N PHE A 40 11.82 6.25 -1.63
CA PHE A 40 12.26 7.28 -2.57
C PHE A 40 13.15 8.36 -1.93
N ASP A 41 13.14 8.52 -0.63
CA ASP A 41 14.01 9.49 0.06
C ASP A 41 15.47 9.02 0.03
N ALA A 42 15.70 7.72 0.19
CA ALA A 42 17.02 7.13 0.03
C ALA A 42 17.51 7.22 -1.43
N ALA A 43 16.63 6.93 -2.39
CA ALA A 43 16.96 7.02 -3.82
C ALA A 43 17.30 8.44 -4.26
N ARG A 44 16.61 9.47 -3.74
CA ARG A 44 16.89 10.88 -4.03
C ARG A 44 18.23 11.33 -3.49
N SER A 45 18.62 10.88 -2.30
CA SER A 45 19.87 11.30 -1.65
C SER A 45 21.12 10.71 -2.30
N GLU A 46 21.00 9.57 -2.97
CA GLU A 46 22.14 8.83 -3.55
C GLU A 46 22.11 8.70 -5.07
N GLY A 47 21.06 9.23 -5.71
CA GLY A 47 20.93 9.21 -7.17
C GLY A 47 20.72 7.83 -7.79
N SER A 48 20.50 6.79 -6.99
CA SER A 48 20.30 5.43 -7.46
C SER A 48 19.33 4.63 -6.60
N MET A 49 18.43 3.89 -7.25
CA MET A 49 17.53 2.92 -6.59
C MET A 49 18.31 1.71 -6.02
N ASN A 50 19.54 1.51 -6.42
CA ASN A 50 20.44 0.43 -6.00
C ASN A 50 21.46 0.87 -4.95
N SER A 51 21.21 2.00 -4.29
CA SER A 51 22.14 2.47 -3.28
C SER A 51 22.26 1.48 -2.12
N PRO A 52 23.42 1.41 -1.44
CA PRO A 52 23.58 0.61 -0.23
C PRO A 52 22.53 0.92 0.85
N LYS A 53 22.09 2.18 0.96
CA LYS A 53 21.04 2.57 1.90
C LYS A 53 19.67 1.97 1.56
N THR A 54 19.33 1.87 0.28
CA THR A 54 18.09 1.22 -0.16
C THR A 54 18.09 -0.26 0.22
N THR A 55 19.22 -0.95 -0.02
CA THR A 55 19.40 -2.35 0.40
C THR A 55 19.33 -2.49 1.92
N THR A 56 20.02 -1.62 2.67
CA THR A 56 20.00 -1.60 4.13
C THR A 56 18.57 -1.40 4.70
N ASN A 57 17.72 -0.60 4.05
CA ASN A 57 16.33 -0.40 4.46
C ASN A 57 15.50 -1.69 4.39
N PHE A 58 15.79 -2.60 3.47
CA PHE A 58 15.12 -3.90 3.46
C PHE A 58 15.55 -4.79 4.61
N THR A 59 16.85 -4.89 4.83
CA THR A 59 17.43 -5.83 5.79
C THR A 59 17.27 -5.35 7.24
N ASN A 60 17.27 -4.05 7.48
CA ASN A 60 17.21 -3.44 8.82
C ASN A 60 15.80 -2.96 9.22
N TYR A 61 14.78 -3.32 8.44
CA TYR A 61 13.41 -3.02 8.84
C TYR A 61 13.10 -3.74 10.16
N SER A 62 12.78 -2.98 11.19
CA SER A 62 12.20 -3.50 12.42
C SER A 62 10.70 -3.26 12.41
N GLU A 63 9.94 -4.22 12.92
CA GLU A 63 8.53 -4.01 13.17
C GLU A 63 8.34 -2.86 14.16
N THR A 64 7.26 -2.10 13.95
CA THR A 64 6.91 -0.98 14.81
C THR A 64 6.63 -1.45 16.23
N ASN A 65 7.24 -0.79 17.19
CA ASN A 65 6.91 -0.99 18.60
C ASN A 65 5.71 -0.12 19.00
N ALA A 66 5.20 -0.29 20.23
CA ALA A 66 4.04 0.47 20.71
C ALA A 66 4.29 2.00 20.78
N ASP A 67 5.54 2.41 20.98
CA ASP A 67 5.91 3.84 21.03
C ASP A 67 5.85 4.47 19.63
N ASP A 68 6.19 3.69 18.60
CA ASP A 68 6.10 4.13 17.21
C ASP A 68 4.64 4.29 16.75
N GLU A 69 3.70 3.51 17.30
CA GLU A 69 2.30 3.55 16.91
C GLU A 69 1.68 4.94 17.04
N ALA A 70 1.94 5.64 18.15
CA ALA A 70 1.48 7.00 18.36
C ALA A 70 2.03 7.98 17.31
N LEU A 71 3.28 7.77 16.87
CA LEU A 71 3.90 8.56 15.81
C LEU A 71 3.26 8.33 14.45
N TYR A 72 2.90 7.09 14.13
CA TYR A 72 2.21 6.76 12.88
C TYR A 72 0.78 7.32 12.83
N ILE A 73 0.04 7.24 13.94
CA ILE A 73 -1.29 7.85 14.06
C ILE A 73 -1.20 9.36 13.85
N ARG A 74 -0.26 10.03 14.51
CA ARG A 74 -0.01 11.47 14.35
C ARG A 74 0.38 11.84 12.92
N ALA A 75 1.17 11.00 12.25
CA ALA A 75 1.56 11.23 10.86
C ALA A 75 0.36 11.08 9.92
N ALA A 76 -0.47 10.05 10.09
CA ALA A 76 -1.70 9.86 9.33
C ALA A 76 -2.66 11.04 9.53
N GLU A 77 -2.87 11.50 10.77
CA GLU A 77 -3.70 12.67 11.08
C GLU A 77 -3.23 13.92 10.31
N ARG A 78 -1.91 14.18 10.33
CA ARG A 78 -1.33 15.31 9.60
C ARG A 78 -1.60 15.23 8.10
N ILE A 79 -1.36 14.07 7.48
CA ILE A 79 -1.52 13.87 6.04
C ILE A 79 -2.99 13.91 5.64
N ILE A 80 -3.87 13.27 6.40
CA ILE A 80 -5.32 13.30 6.18
C ILE A 80 -5.85 14.73 6.29
N SER A 81 -5.46 15.45 7.32
CA SER A 81 -5.86 16.87 7.54
C SER A 81 -5.42 17.76 6.38
N LEU A 82 -4.21 17.57 5.84
CA LEU A 82 -3.71 18.33 4.68
C LEU A 82 -4.58 18.05 3.43
N GLN A 83 -4.95 16.80 3.18
CA GLN A 83 -5.79 16.43 2.06
C GLN A 83 -7.21 17.03 2.20
N ILE A 84 -7.80 16.93 3.39
CA ILE A 84 -9.12 17.51 3.67
C ILE A 84 -9.11 19.04 3.49
N LYS A 85 -8.07 19.73 3.97
CA LYS A 85 -7.89 21.19 3.80
C LYS A 85 -7.71 21.58 2.33
N ALA A 86 -7.09 20.72 1.53
CA ALA A 86 -6.96 20.88 0.08
C ALA A 86 -8.25 20.57 -0.70
N GLY A 87 -9.32 20.13 -0.03
CA GLY A 87 -10.61 19.85 -0.65
C GLY A 87 -10.80 18.43 -1.14
N VAL A 88 -9.90 17.49 -0.81
CA VAL A 88 -10.04 16.07 -1.15
C VAL A 88 -11.23 15.46 -0.38
N ASP A 89 -12.15 14.82 -1.08
CA ASP A 89 -13.37 14.25 -0.50
C ASP A 89 -13.10 12.95 0.27
N ILE A 90 -12.26 12.07 -0.28
CA ILE A 90 -11.87 10.78 0.31
C ILE A 90 -10.34 10.74 0.42
N PRO A 91 -9.77 11.14 1.57
CA PRO A 91 -8.33 11.14 1.77
C PRO A 91 -7.78 9.72 1.93
N THR A 92 -6.44 9.58 1.85
CA THR A 92 -5.70 8.36 2.18
C THR A 92 -4.86 8.57 3.43
N ASP A 93 -4.38 7.49 4.04
CA ASP A 93 -3.40 7.52 5.12
C ASP A 93 -2.01 8.03 4.70
N GLY A 94 -1.82 8.28 3.39
CA GLY A 94 -0.54 8.72 2.81
C GLY A 94 0.55 7.67 2.85
N GLU A 95 0.22 6.41 3.15
CA GLU A 95 1.15 5.28 3.25
C GLU A 95 2.27 5.54 4.28
N VAL A 96 1.96 6.26 5.35
CA VAL A 96 2.97 6.73 6.31
C VAL A 96 3.69 5.59 7.05
N ARG A 97 3.02 4.43 7.20
CA ARG A 97 3.57 3.23 7.85
C ARG A 97 4.50 2.41 6.95
N ARG A 98 4.46 2.66 5.64
CA ARG A 98 5.10 1.79 4.64
C ARG A 98 6.44 2.35 4.23
N GLU A 99 7.50 1.58 4.40
CA GLU A 99 8.81 1.88 3.83
C GLU A 99 8.76 1.80 2.30
N ASN A 100 7.97 0.85 1.80
CA ASN A 100 7.64 0.65 0.40
C ASN A 100 6.21 0.11 0.30
N TYR A 101 5.39 0.66 -0.59
CA TYR A 101 3.96 0.33 -0.66
C TYR A 101 3.68 -1.14 -1.03
N ILE A 102 4.64 -1.86 -1.65
CA ILE A 102 4.50 -3.27 -2.00
C ILE A 102 5.10 -4.15 -0.91
N HIS A 103 6.37 -3.89 -0.54
CA HIS A 103 7.12 -4.77 0.34
C HIS A 103 6.60 -4.76 1.77
N TYR A 104 6.04 -3.65 2.23
CA TYR A 104 5.33 -3.59 3.51
C TYR A 104 4.28 -4.71 3.63
N HIS A 105 3.48 -4.91 2.60
CA HIS A 105 2.47 -5.96 2.60
C HIS A 105 3.08 -7.37 2.50
N CYS A 106 4.19 -7.52 1.78
CA CYS A 106 4.91 -8.80 1.68
C CYS A 106 5.51 -9.26 3.00
N ARG A 107 5.81 -8.34 3.94
CA ARG A 107 6.32 -8.68 5.28
C ARG A 107 5.30 -9.41 6.15
N HIS A 108 4.00 -9.26 5.85
CA HIS A 108 2.91 -9.97 6.52
C HIS A 108 2.57 -11.32 5.87
N LEU A 109 3.45 -11.79 4.98
CA LEU A 109 3.36 -13.08 4.31
C LEU A 109 4.63 -13.88 4.57
N ASN A 110 4.49 -15.18 4.92
CA ASN A 110 5.60 -16.12 4.85
C ASN A 110 6.05 -16.32 3.40
N GLY A 111 7.25 -16.80 3.22
CA GLY A 111 7.81 -17.12 1.92
C GLY A 111 8.69 -16.03 1.34
N PHE A 112 8.58 -14.79 1.80
CA PHE A 112 9.43 -13.68 1.39
C PHE A 112 10.66 -13.56 2.28
N ASP A 113 11.84 -13.51 1.67
CA ASP A 113 13.13 -13.28 2.30
C ASP A 113 13.62 -11.87 1.99
N PHE A 114 13.78 -11.07 3.05
CA PHE A 114 14.27 -9.70 3.00
C PHE A 114 15.74 -9.57 3.41
N GLN A 115 16.38 -10.67 3.81
CA GLN A 115 17.78 -10.69 4.23
C GLN A 115 18.70 -11.06 3.06
N GLN A 116 18.29 -12.01 2.23
CA GLN A 116 19.02 -12.44 1.06
C GLN A 116 18.34 -11.93 -0.20
N LEU A 117 18.72 -10.74 -0.62
CA LEU A 117 18.16 -10.10 -1.81
C LEU A 117 18.69 -10.74 -3.09
N GLU A 118 17.88 -10.75 -4.14
CA GLU A 118 18.25 -11.23 -5.47
C GLU A 118 18.44 -10.06 -6.45
N HIS A 119 19.55 -10.07 -7.15
CA HIS A 119 19.78 -9.12 -8.23
C HIS A 119 18.85 -9.39 -9.41
N ARG A 120 18.16 -8.38 -9.88
CA ARG A 120 17.25 -8.45 -11.03
C ARG A 120 17.44 -7.27 -11.97
N VAL A 121 17.37 -7.59 -13.25
CA VAL A 121 17.26 -6.63 -14.34
C VAL A 121 15.79 -6.53 -14.72
N LEU A 122 15.24 -5.33 -14.68
CA LEU A 122 13.83 -5.07 -14.85
C LEU A 122 13.57 -4.17 -16.07
N ARG A 123 12.37 -4.26 -16.63
CA ARG A 123 11.90 -3.47 -17.77
C ARG A 123 12.87 -3.50 -18.95
N ASP A 124 13.20 -4.70 -19.42
CA ASP A 124 14.06 -4.92 -20.58
C ASP A 124 15.43 -4.23 -20.47
N GLY A 125 16.01 -4.24 -19.26
CA GLY A 125 17.31 -3.64 -19.00
C GLY A 125 17.27 -2.15 -18.62
N ALA A 126 16.09 -1.56 -18.45
CA ALA A 126 15.97 -0.13 -18.12
C ALA A 126 16.54 0.19 -16.74
N TYR A 127 16.53 -0.75 -15.79
CA TYR A 127 17.21 -0.62 -14.51
C TYR A 127 17.47 -1.96 -13.84
N GLU A 128 18.47 -1.98 -12.98
CA GLU A 128 18.87 -3.12 -12.17
C GLU A 128 18.61 -2.80 -10.69
N THR A 129 18.24 -3.82 -9.93
CA THR A 129 18.00 -3.65 -8.49
C THR A 129 18.11 -4.97 -7.74
N ASN A 130 18.37 -4.89 -6.43
CA ASN A 130 18.29 -6.02 -5.53
C ASN A 130 16.89 -6.05 -4.91
N LEU A 131 16.19 -7.17 -5.05
CA LEU A 131 14.80 -7.35 -4.62
C LEU A 131 14.68 -8.44 -3.55
N PRO A 132 13.71 -8.32 -2.64
CA PRO A 132 13.30 -9.43 -1.79
C PRO A 132 12.93 -10.64 -2.64
N ALA A 133 13.22 -11.84 -2.13
CA ALA A 133 13.04 -13.09 -2.85
C ALA A 133 11.97 -13.97 -2.22
N ILE A 134 11.15 -14.62 -3.05
CA ILE A 134 10.23 -15.66 -2.62
C ILE A 134 11.03 -16.97 -2.58
N ARG A 135 11.26 -17.52 -1.38
CA ARG A 135 12.08 -18.72 -1.16
C ARG A 135 11.32 -19.90 -0.58
N SER A 136 10.05 -19.71 -0.20
CA SER A 136 9.16 -20.81 0.21
C SER A 136 7.72 -20.48 -0.16
N GLN A 137 6.78 -21.39 0.16
CA GLN A 137 5.39 -21.17 -0.15
C GLN A 137 4.82 -19.95 0.55
N ILE A 138 4.08 -19.13 -0.19
CA ILE A 138 3.43 -17.93 0.33
C ILE A 138 2.25 -18.32 1.21
N GLN A 139 2.23 -17.84 2.44
CA GLN A 139 1.17 -18.06 3.42
C GLN A 139 0.97 -16.80 4.28
N HIS A 140 -0.24 -16.57 4.79
CA HIS A 140 -0.49 -15.51 5.75
C HIS A 140 0.26 -15.73 7.07
N ILE A 141 0.87 -14.66 7.58
CA ILE A 141 1.31 -14.57 8.99
C ILE A 141 0.23 -13.82 9.79
N ASP A 142 -0.13 -12.65 9.32
CA ASP A 142 -1.10 -11.77 9.98
C ASP A 142 -2.06 -11.18 8.95
N SER A 143 -3.30 -11.66 8.95
CA SER A 143 -4.33 -11.16 8.04
C SER A 143 -5.02 -9.88 8.52
N ALA A 144 -4.82 -9.50 9.79
CA ALA A 144 -5.51 -8.37 10.42
C ALA A 144 -4.71 -7.06 10.37
N TYR A 145 -3.43 -7.07 9.94
CA TYR A 145 -2.58 -5.88 9.94
C TYR A 145 -3.21 -4.71 9.15
N SER A 146 -3.76 -5.00 7.99
CA SER A 146 -4.35 -3.96 7.12
C SER A 146 -5.63 -3.36 7.70
N VAL A 147 -6.41 -4.17 8.43
CA VAL A 147 -7.59 -3.71 9.15
C VAL A 147 -7.18 -2.80 10.32
N ARG A 148 -6.15 -3.19 11.08
CA ARG A 148 -5.60 -2.35 12.16
C ARG A 148 -5.07 -1.02 11.62
N ASP A 149 -4.32 -1.04 10.53
CA ASP A 149 -3.79 0.18 9.90
C ASP A 149 -4.91 1.08 9.39
N PHE A 150 -5.93 0.50 8.75
CA PHE A 150 -7.10 1.23 8.30
C PHE A 150 -7.85 1.87 9.47
N GLN A 151 -8.12 1.09 10.54
CA GLN A 151 -8.83 1.58 11.72
C GLN A 151 -8.07 2.69 12.42
N ALA A 152 -6.75 2.57 12.55
CA ALA A 152 -5.90 3.59 13.12
C ALA A 152 -5.96 4.90 12.30
N ALA A 153 -5.88 4.83 10.99
CA ALA A 153 -6.00 6.00 10.14
C ALA A 153 -7.44 6.58 10.12
N GLN A 154 -8.47 5.73 10.11
CA GLN A 154 -9.87 6.18 10.16
C GLN A 154 -10.19 6.87 11.50
N SER A 155 -9.58 6.46 12.62
CA SER A 155 -9.83 7.06 13.94
C SER A 155 -9.45 8.54 14.03
N VAL A 156 -8.55 9.01 13.17
CA VAL A 156 -8.09 10.41 13.11
C VAL A 156 -8.64 11.17 11.91
N SER A 157 -9.62 10.61 11.20
CA SER A 157 -10.25 11.24 10.04
C SER A 157 -11.70 11.60 10.30
N SER A 158 -12.10 12.83 9.97
CA SER A 158 -13.51 13.26 9.96
C SER A 158 -14.28 12.81 8.72
N ARG A 159 -13.61 12.17 7.74
CA ARG A 159 -14.17 11.66 6.48
C ARG A 159 -13.84 10.19 6.31
N PRO A 160 -14.62 9.43 5.53
CA PRO A 160 -14.20 8.11 5.10
C PRO A 160 -12.83 8.17 4.40
N ILE A 161 -11.94 7.26 4.73
CA ILE A 161 -10.62 7.16 4.09
C ILE A 161 -10.59 6.03 3.06
N LYS A 162 -9.68 6.14 2.11
CA LYS A 162 -9.32 5.07 1.19
C LYS A 162 -8.00 4.44 1.63
N PHE A 163 -7.98 3.13 1.78
CA PHE A 163 -6.78 2.35 2.02
C PHE A 163 -6.30 1.73 0.70
N THR A 164 -5.03 1.89 0.38
CA THR A 164 -4.42 1.39 -0.88
C THR A 164 -3.71 0.07 -0.64
N LEU A 165 -3.81 -0.84 -1.61
CA LEU A 165 -3.18 -2.16 -1.57
C LEU A 165 -2.59 -2.49 -2.94
N PRO A 166 -1.40 -3.13 -3.00
CA PRO A 166 -0.86 -3.63 -4.24
C PRO A 166 -1.65 -4.85 -4.72
N GLY A 167 -1.88 -4.94 -6.02
CA GLY A 167 -2.46 -6.15 -6.61
C GLY A 167 -1.46 -7.32 -6.62
N PRO A 168 -1.95 -8.59 -6.69
CA PRO A 168 -1.08 -9.76 -6.72
C PRO A 168 -0.05 -9.73 -7.86
N LEU A 169 -0.42 -9.24 -9.04
CA LEU A 169 0.49 -9.12 -10.18
C LEU A 169 1.61 -8.10 -9.91
N THR A 170 1.29 -6.99 -9.26
CA THR A 170 2.29 -5.99 -8.87
C THR A 170 3.31 -6.59 -7.89
N ILE A 171 2.84 -7.37 -6.92
CA ILE A 171 3.73 -8.09 -5.99
C ILE A 171 4.63 -9.07 -6.74
N MET A 172 4.05 -9.83 -7.68
CA MET A 172 4.81 -10.79 -8.48
C MET A 172 5.95 -10.14 -9.29
N ASP A 173 5.67 -8.99 -9.88
CA ASP A 173 6.62 -8.34 -10.79
C ASP A 173 7.70 -7.52 -10.04
N THR A 174 7.54 -7.33 -8.74
CA THR A 174 8.47 -6.55 -7.90
C THR A 174 9.24 -7.38 -6.88
N ASN A 175 9.14 -8.70 -6.93
CA ASN A 175 9.88 -9.63 -6.08
C ASN A 175 10.53 -10.73 -6.93
N ALA A 176 11.70 -11.20 -6.51
CA ALA A 176 12.37 -12.30 -7.18
C ALA A 176 11.68 -13.63 -6.84
N ASP A 177 11.53 -14.52 -7.81
CA ASP A 177 11.03 -15.87 -7.59
C ASP A 177 12.19 -16.86 -7.56
N CYS A 178 12.44 -17.45 -6.41
CA CYS A 178 13.43 -18.50 -6.20
C CYS A 178 12.81 -19.83 -5.77
N PHE A 179 11.48 -19.90 -5.68
CA PHE A 179 10.79 -21.08 -5.18
C PHE A 179 9.80 -21.69 -6.20
N TYR A 180 8.87 -20.89 -6.72
CA TYR A 180 7.76 -21.44 -7.51
C TYR A 180 8.20 -21.90 -8.90
N GLN A 181 9.00 -21.10 -9.58
CA GLN A 181 9.38 -21.30 -11.00
C GLN A 181 8.17 -21.50 -11.93
N ASP A 182 6.98 -21.26 -11.41
CA ASP A 182 5.68 -21.33 -12.08
C ASP A 182 4.88 -20.08 -11.76
N ARG A 183 4.75 -19.20 -12.76
CA ARG A 183 4.07 -17.92 -12.64
C ARG A 183 2.60 -18.07 -12.24
N LYS A 184 1.93 -19.09 -12.74
CA LYS A 184 0.51 -19.35 -12.45
C LYS A 184 0.31 -19.76 -11.00
N ARG A 185 1.06 -20.76 -10.53
CA ARG A 185 1.00 -21.25 -9.15
C ARG A 185 1.32 -20.14 -8.15
N ARG A 186 2.35 -19.33 -8.43
CA ARG A 186 2.70 -18.17 -7.61
C ARG A 186 1.56 -17.15 -7.53
N ALA A 187 0.91 -16.85 -8.66
CA ALA A 187 -0.24 -15.96 -8.71
C ALA A 187 -1.43 -16.49 -7.90
N GLU A 188 -1.71 -17.78 -8.00
CA GLU A 188 -2.80 -18.44 -7.26
C GLU A 188 -2.57 -18.39 -5.75
N ASP A 189 -1.34 -18.68 -5.29
CA ASP A 189 -1.02 -18.63 -3.86
C ASP A 189 -1.05 -17.18 -3.34
N LEU A 190 -0.55 -16.20 -4.09
CA LEU A 190 -0.73 -14.79 -3.75
C LEU A 190 -2.20 -14.40 -3.65
N ALA A 191 -3.01 -14.75 -4.65
CA ALA A 191 -4.43 -14.42 -4.67
C ALA A 191 -5.21 -15.06 -3.51
N LYS A 192 -4.86 -16.27 -3.11
CA LYS A 192 -5.46 -16.96 -1.94
C LYS A 192 -5.11 -16.24 -0.64
N ASN A 193 -3.86 -15.82 -0.49
CA ASN A 193 -3.33 -15.28 0.75
C ASN A 193 -3.47 -13.75 0.84
N PHE A 194 -3.84 -13.07 -0.24
CA PHE A 194 -4.12 -11.64 -0.28
C PHE A 194 -5.63 -11.32 -0.23
N LYS A 195 -6.47 -12.33 -0.03
CA LYS A 195 -7.91 -12.11 0.18
C LYS A 195 -8.13 -11.55 1.58
N PHE A 196 -8.69 -10.35 1.63
CA PHE A 196 -9.35 -9.89 2.85
C PHE A 196 -10.52 -10.84 3.08
N ARG A 197 -10.55 -11.51 4.22
CA ARG A 197 -11.74 -12.26 4.61
C ARG A 197 -12.77 -11.21 5.03
N ASP A 198 -13.91 -11.26 4.36
CA ASP A 198 -15.12 -10.62 4.87
C ASP A 198 -15.38 -11.24 6.25
N SER A 199 -15.24 -10.43 7.29
CA SER A 199 -15.55 -10.81 8.68
C SER A 199 -17.03 -10.61 8.94
#